data_c7d8845d7d5b30832284f11824127eec
#
_entry.id   c7d8845d7d5b30832284f11824127eec
#
_cell.length_a   1.000
_cell.length_b   1.000
_cell.length_c   1.000
_cell.angle_alpha   90.00
_cell.angle_beta   90.00
_cell.angle_gamma   90.00
#
_symmetry.space_group_name_H-M   'P 1'
#
loop_
_entity.id
_entity.type
_entity.pdbx_description
1 polymer ?
#
loop_
_entity_poly.entity_id
_entity_poly.type
_entity_poly.pdbx_seq_one_letter_code
_entity_poly.pdbx_strand_id
1 'polypeptide(L)'
;MSNLIEPAPPVRRPNPLVWISLIAIGLIMFIFLSSERGGRLQSIEEITQLETGGEIERSLLIPPGMRARQYIAEIREGNQPYPLEAVYDRGSGYQNEGSLADAHLLYFFSAREGYLPAMMKLGELADPELFRSEDSLLDRADVIQAYKWYQKAATLGHEPAVDRITNLRSWASAESKVGNPDARQLLLNFE
;
A
#
# COMPACT_ATOMS: atom_id res chain seq x y z
N MET A 1 69.16 -9.75 52.56
CA MET A 1 68.02 -10.64 52.28
C MET A 1 66.80 -9.80 52.11
N SER A 2 66.52 -9.44 50.86
CA SER A 2 65.34 -8.58 50.51
C SER A 2 64.26 -9.47 49.93
N ASN A 3 63.13 -9.62 50.65
CA ASN A 3 61.94 -10.34 50.18
C ASN A 3 61.24 -9.44 49.19
N LEU A 4 61.29 -9.80 47.90
CA LEU A 4 60.46 -9.25 46.86
C LEU A 4 59.03 -9.84 46.99
N ILE A 5 58.07 -9.01 47.37
CA ILE A 5 56.69 -9.34 47.38
C ILE A 5 56.17 -9.21 45.93
N GLU A 6 55.83 -10.32 45.33
CA GLU A 6 55.23 -10.38 43.97
C GLU A 6 53.80 -9.84 44.01
N PRO A 7 53.41 -8.91 43.10
CA PRO A 7 52.06 -8.35 43.11
C PRO A 7 51.04 -9.41 42.61
N ALA A 8 49.91 -9.51 43.29
CA ALA A 8 48.81 -10.39 42.95
C ALA A 8 48.24 -10.09 41.58
N PRO A 9 47.83 -11.13 40.81
CA PRO A 9 47.27 -10.95 39.47
C PRO A 9 45.95 -10.18 39.49
N PRO A 10 45.63 -9.38 38.44
CA PRO A 10 44.42 -8.58 38.40
C PRO A 10 43.18 -9.49 38.31
N VAL A 11 42.20 -9.25 39.19
CA VAL A 11 40.89 -9.91 39.15
C VAL A 11 40.17 -9.45 37.92
N ARG A 12 39.98 -10.35 36.93
CA ARG A 12 39.18 -10.12 35.75
C ARG A 12 37.68 -10.02 36.18
N ARG A 13 37.10 -8.81 36.06
CA ARG A 13 35.67 -8.64 36.22
C ARG A 13 34.95 -9.35 35.06
N PRO A 14 33.97 -10.20 35.34
CA PRO A 14 33.21 -10.86 34.26
C PRO A 14 32.44 -9.85 33.44
N ASN A 15 32.44 -10.07 32.12
CA ASN A 15 31.80 -9.19 31.13
C ASN A 15 30.30 -9.17 31.39
N PRO A 16 29.66 -8.00 31.55
CA PRO A 16 28.19 -7.93 31.86
C PRO A 16 27.34 -8.60 30.80
N LEU A 17 27.81 -8.68 29.55
CA LEU A 17 27.09 -9.37 28.45
C LEU A 17 26.98 -10.89 28.68
N VAL A 18 27.91 -11.52 29.38
CA VAL A 18 27.86 -12.95 29.71
C VAL A 18 26.75 -13.23 30.72
N TRP A 19 26.55 -12.34 31.70
CA TRP A 19 25.47 -12.46 32.67
C TRP A 19 24.08 -12.26 32.06
N ILE A 20 23.96 -11.33 31.10
CA ILE A 20 22.70 -11.10 30.37
C ILE A 20 22.32 -12.35 29.55
N SER A 21 23.31 -12.98 28.90
CA SER A 21 23.08 -14.22 28.13
C SER A 21 22.66 -15.38 29.03
N LEU A 22 23.24 -15.53 30.22
CA LEU A 22 22.88 -16.59 31.15
C LEU A 22 21.49 -16.40 31.76
N ILE A 23 21.10 -15.14 32.02
CA ILE A 23 19.75 -14.80 32.52
C ILE A 23 18.70 -15.09 31.43
N ALA A 24 19.00 -14.74 30.16
CA ALA A 24 18.10 -15.03 29.04
C ALA A 24 17.91 -16.54 28.81
N ILE A 25 18.99 -17.32 28.89
CA ILE A 25 18.93 -18.80 28.77
C ILE A 25 18.16 -19.41 29.95
N GLY A 26 18.38 -18.89 31.17
CA GLY A 26 17.67 -19.35 32.38
C GLY A 26 16.16 -19.07 32.30
N LEU A 27 15.77 -17.92 31.74
CA LEU A 27 14.37 -17.54 31.56
C LEU A 27 13.67 -18.42 30.49
N ILE A 28 14.35 -18.72 29.40
CA ILE A 28 13.85 -19.63 28.34
C ILE A 28 13.71 -21.04 28.88
N MET A 29 14.68 -21.53 29.67
CA MET A 29 14.64 -22.85 30.26
C MET A 29 13.57 -22.96 31.36
N PHE A 30 13.32 -21.90 32.11
CA PHE A 30 12.24 -21.87 33.11
C PHE A 30 10.87 -21.89 32.43
N ILE A 31 10.70 -21.21 31.32
CA ILE A 31 9.45 -21.24 30.54
C ILE A 31 9.24 -22.63 29.95
N PHE A 32 10.29 -23.30 29.47
CA PHE A 32 10.22 -24.67 28.92
C PHE A 32 9.89 -25.72 29.97
N LEU A 33 10.51 -25.65 31.15
CA LEU A 33 10.26 -26.57 32.27
C LEU A 33 8.90 -26.33 32.97
N SER A 34 8.34 -25.13 32.87
CA SER A 34 6.99 -24.86 33.38
C SER A 34 5.90 -25.34 32.42
N SER A 35 6.24 -25.66 31.18
CA SER A 35 5.32 -26.17 30.14
C SER A 35 4.96 -27.63 30.30
N GLU A 36 5.69 -28.41 31.10
CA GLU A 36 5.34 -29.82 31.33
C GLU A 36 4.24 -30.07 32.37
N ARG A 37 3.73 -29.01 33.01
CA ARG A 37 2.50 -29.10 33.83
C ARG A 37 1.32 -28.53 33.06
N GLY A 38 0.81 -29.31 32.12
CA GLY A 38 -0.54 -29.32 31.56
C GLY A 38 -1.32 -27.98 31.65
N GLY A 39 -1.07 -27.04 30.75
CA GLY A 39 -1.87 -25.86 30.68
C GLY A 39 -1.47 -24.93 29.54
N ARG A 40 -2.09 -25.10 28.38
CA ARG A 40 -2.35 -24.10 27.39
C ARG A 40 -1.19 -23.40 26.68
N LEU A 41 -0.69 -24.04 25.63
CA LEU A 41 -0.11 -23.34 24.49
C LEU A 41 -1.22 -22.87 23.49
N GLN A 42 -2.37 -22.45 23.98
CA GLN A 42 -3.46 -21.89 23.16
C GLN A 42 -3.41 -20.35 23.03
N SER A 43 -2.47 -19.70 23.71
CA SER A 43 -2.56 -18.24 23.89
C SER A 43 -1.89 -17.39 22.81
N ILE A 44 -0.97 -17.90 22.01
CA ILE A 44 -0.30 -17.06 20.98
C ILE A 44 -1.09 -17.06 19.68
N GLU A 45 -1.60 -18.20 19.24
CA GLU A 45 -2.48 -18.26 18.07
C GLU A 45 -3.84 -17.59 18.33
N GLU A 46 -4.39 -17.74 19.54
CA GLU A 46 -5.66 -17.13 19.94
C GLU A 46 -5.52 -15.59 20.11
N ILE A 47 -4.39 -15.09 20.61
CA ILE A 47 -4.11 -13.64 20.68
C ILE A 47 -3.89 -13.10 19.27
N THR A 48 -3.16 -13.77 18.40
CA THR A 48 -2.97 -13.36 17.01
C THR A 48 -4.28 -13.35 16.23
N GLN A 49 -5.16 -14.34 16.45
CA GLN A 49 -6.48 -14.36 15.83
C GLN A 49 -7.42 -13.29 16.40
N LEU A 50 -7.33 -12.97 17.69
CA LEU A 50 -8.11 -11.90 18.30
C LEU A 50 -7.67 -10.51 17.83
N GLU A 51 -6.35 -10.28 17.67
CA GLU A 51 -5.84 -9.03 17.11
C GLU A 51 -6.20 -8.89 15.63
N THR A 52 -6.05 -9.95 14.83
CA THR A 52 -6.43 -9.96 13.42
C THR A 52 -7.96 -9.83 13.23
N GLY A 53 -8.75 -10.49 14.07
CA GLY A 53 -10.21 -10.38 14.09
C GLY A 53 -10.67 -8.98 14.48
N GLY A 54 -10.03 -8.37 15.47
CA GLY A 54 -10.33 -7.00 15.91
C GLY A 54 -9.96 -5.93 14.88
N GLU A 55 -8.91 -6.11 14.09
CA GLU A 55 -8.55 -5.22 12.98
C GLU A 55 -9.52 -5.36 11.79
N ILE A 56 -9.92 -6.60 11.46
CA ILE A 56 -10.93 -6.85 10.43
C ILE A 56 -12.27 -6.25 10.84
N GLU A 57 -12.72 -6.45 12.07
CA GLU A 57 -13.96 -5.87 12.57
C GLU A 57 -13.93 -4.34 12.60
N ARG A 58 -12.81 -3.73 13.01
CA ARG A 58 -12.62 -2.28 12.96
C ARG A 58 -12.58 -1.76 11.52
N SER A 59 -11.97 -2.50 10.59
CA SER A 59 -11.94 -2.15 9.18
C SER A 59 -13.34 -2.18 8.55
N LEU A 60 -14.20 -3.10 8.98
CA LEU A 60 -15.60 -3.19 8.54
C LEU A 60 -16.48 -2.05 9.10
N LEU A 61 -16.07 -1.42 10.21
CA LEU A 61 -16.78 -0.29 10.82
C LEU A 61 -16.40 1.07 10.23
N ILE A 62 -15.30 1.14 9.46
CA ILE A 62 -14.86 2.39 8.82
C ILE A 62 -15.54 2.50 7.45
N PRO A 63 -16.34 3.55 7.21
CA PRO A 63 -16.96 3.74 5.90
C PRO A 63 -15.93 3.79 4.77
N PRO A 64 -16.23 3.21 3.60
CA PRO A 64 -15.32 3.24 2.45
C PRO A 64 -14.89 4.67 2.09
N GLY A 65 -13.58 4.86 1.89
CA GLY A 65 -12.99 6.16 1.58
C GLY A 65 -12.78 7.10 2.79
N MET A 66 -13.11 6.68 4.00
CA MET A 66 -12.97 7.52 5.20
C MET A 66 -11.49 7.77 5.54
N ARG A 67 -10.65 6.72 5.47
CA ARG A 67 -9.22 6.83 5.76
C ARG A 67 -8.52 7.79 4.80
N ALA A 68 -8.85 7.70 3.52
CA ALA A 68 -8.32 8.60 2.50
C ALA A 68 -8.77 10.05 2.72
N ARG A 69 -10.04 10.29 3.06
CA ARG A 69 -10.56 11.63 3.35
C ARG A 69 -9.86 12.26 4.56
N GLN A 70 -9.65 11.51 5.63
CA GLN A 70 -8.91 11.98 6.80
C GLN A 70 -7.48 12.35 6.42
N TYR A 71 -6.77 11.47 5.71
CA TYR A 71 -5.41 11.74 5.28
C TYR A 71 -5.32 12.96 4.34
N ILE A 72 -6.25 13.11 3.39
CA ILE A 72 -6.30 14.31 2.51
C ILE A 72 -6.56 15.58 3.34
N ALA A 73 -7.40 15.52 4.38
CA ALA A 73 -7.63 16.65 5.27
C ALA A 73 -6.34 17.05 6.01
N GLU A 74 -5.63 16.08 6.59
CA GLU A 74 -4.35 16.30 7.28
C GLU A 74 -3.31 16.96 6.38
N ILE A 75 -3.12 16.45 5.15
CA ILE A 75 -2.12 17.03 4.23
C ILE A 75 -2.52 18.43 3.72
N ARG A 76 -3.83 18.75 3.68
CA ARG A 76 -4.31 20.08 3.30
C ARG A 76 -4.12 21.13 4.39
N GLU A 77 -4.03 20.73 5.64
CA GLU A 77 -3.67 21.60 6.75
C GLU A 77 -2.19 21.99 6.73
N GLY A 78 -1.35 21.19 6.06
CA GLY A 78 0.07 21.46 5.83
C GLY A 78 0.31 22.50 4.75
N ASN A 79 1.58 22.90 4.61
CA ASN A 79 2.00 23.81 3.54
C ASN A 79 2.19 23.06 2.21
N GLN A 80 1.82 23.72 1.11
CA GLN A 80 2.19 23.22 -0.22
C GLN A 80 3.71 23.38 -0.48
N PRO A 81 4.33 22.53 -1.34
CA PRO A 81 3.68 21.54 -2.20
C PRO A 81 3.28 20.25 -1.45
N TYR A 82 2.19 19.61 -1.89
CA TYR A 82 1.75 18.35 -1.32
C TYR A 82 2.72 17.20 -1.67
N PRO A 83 2.92 16.21 -0.78
CA PRO A 83 3.78 15.05 -1.02
C PRO A 83 3.07 14.02 -1.92
N LEU A 84 2.86 14.36 -3.21
CA LEU A 84 2.00 13.61 -4.12
C LEU A 84 2.43 12.17 -4.37
N GLU A 85 3.75 11.90 -4.38
CA GLU A 85 4.28 10.55 -4.47
C GLU A 85 3.87 9.72 -3.25
N ALA A 86 4.08 10.23 -2.03
CA ALA A 86 3.68 9.53 -0.81
C ALA A 86 2.16 9.31 -0.71
N VAL A 87 1.37 10.25 -1.24
CA VAL A 87 -0.10 10.08 -1.33
C VAL A 87 -0.45 8.96 -2.30
N TYR A 88 0.21 8.90 -3.45
CA TYR A 88 0.03 7.84 -4.44
C TYR A 88 0.44 6.47 -3.88
N ASP A 89 1.59 6.37 -3.22
CA ASP A 89 2.08 5.14 -2.62
C ASP A 89 1.14 4.61 -1.52
N ARG A 90 0.60 5.52 -0.71
CA ARG A 90 -0.45 5.15 0.26
C ARG A 90 -1.71 4.63 -0.44
N GLY A 91 -2.08 5.22 -1.58
CA GLY A 91 -3.16 4.72 -2.43
C GLY A 91 -2.90 3.30 -2.92
N SER A 92 -1.66 3.02 -3.35
CA SER A 92 -1.23 1.67 -3.76
C SER A 92 -1.30 0.67 -2.60
N GLY A 93 -0.92 1.08 -1.40
CA GLY A 93 -1.09 0.28 -0.18
C GLY A 93 -2.56 -0.08 0.06
N TYR A 94 -3.47 0.89 -0.01
CA TYR A 94 -4.91 0.65 0.15
C TYR A 94 -5.49 -0.24 -0.94
N GLN A 95 -5.00 -0.15 -2.18
CA GLN A 95 -5.42 -1.05 -3.26
C GLN A 95 -5.00 -2.50 -2.95
N ASN A 96 -3.78 -2.73 -2.49
CA ASN A 96 -3.28 -4.05 -2.10
C ASN A 96 -4.03 -4.65 -0.91
N GLU A 97 -4.57 -3.81 -0.02
CA GLU A 97 -5.45 -4.20 1.09
C GLU A 97 -6.90 -4.47 0.65
N GLY A 98 -7.25 -4.23 -0.61
CA GLY A 98 -8.63 -4.31 -1.12
C GLY A 98 -9.50 -3.11 -0.72
N SER A 99 -8.93 -2.05 -0.12
CA SER A 99 -9.64 -0.82 0.26
C SER A 99 -9.75 0.13 -0.94
N LEU A 100 -10.43 -0.32 -1.98
CA LEU A 100 -10.46 0.32 -3.30
C LEU A 100 -11.00 1.76 -3.26
N ALA A 101 -11.95 2.07 -2.37
CA ALA A 101 -12.49 3.42 -2.23
C ALA A 101 -11.45 4.41 -1.68
N ASP A 102 -10.65 3.98 -0.70
CA ASP A 102 -9.57 4.78 -0.15
C ASP A 102 -8.44 4.96 -1.18
N ALA A 103 -8.07 3.87 -1.88
CA ALA A 103 -7.07 3.91 -2.95
C ALA A 103 -7.46 4.89 -4.06
N HIS A 104 -8.67 4.76 -4.58
CA HIS A 104 -9.17 5.62 -5.67
C HIS A 104 -9.17 7.10 -5.29
N LEU A 105 -9.60 7.44 -4.07
CA LEU A 105 -9.60 8.83 -3.59
C LEU A 105 -8.20 9.42 -3.54
N LEU A 106 -7.18 8.64 -3.11
CA LEU A 106 -5.80 9.12 -3.07
C LEU A 106 -5.20 9.26 -4.48
N TYR A 107 -5.47 8.31 -5.38
CA TYR A 107 -5.08 8.45 -6.78
C TYR A 107 -5.73 9.67 -7.43
N PHE A 108 -7.03 9.87 -7.20
CA PHE A 108 -7.76 11.00 -7.75
C PHE A 108 -7.23 12.34 -7.21
N PHE A 109 -6.92 12.42 -5.91
CA PHE A 109 -6.32 13.61 -5.32
C PHE A 109 -4.95 13.89 -5.97
N SER A 110 -4.03 12.92 -6.00
CA SER A 110 -2.70 13.08 -6.60
C SER A 110 -2.77 13.45 -8.08
N ALA A 111 -3.67 12.82 -8.85
CA ALA A 111 -3.85 13.11 -10.27
C ALA A 111 -4.38 14.55 -10.50
N ARG A 112 -5.28 15.02 -9.64
CA ARG A 112 -5.80 16.41 -9.74
C ARG A 112 -4.73 17.45 -9.44
N GLU A 113 -3.83 17.14 -8.52
CA GLU A 113 -2.69 18.02 -8.18
C GLU A 113 -1.53 17.91 -9.18
N GLY A 114 -1.68 17.12 -10.26
CA GLY A 114 -0.71 17.07 -11.37
C GLY A 114 0.24 15.88 -11.36
N TYR A 115 0.07 14.89 -10.48
CA TYR A 115 0.96 13.74 -10.40
C TYR A 115 0.70 12.76 -11.55
N LEU A 116 1.63 12.68 -12.50
CA LEU A 116 1.51 11.87 -13.72
C LEU A 116 1.27 10.38 -13.47
N PRO A 117 1.99 9.71 -12.54
CA PRO A 117 1.73 8.29 -12.26
C PRO A 117 0.29 8.04 -11.79
N ALA A 118 -0.31 8.94 -11.01
CA ALA A 118 -1.68 8.81 -10.57
C ALA A 118 -2.70 9.00 -11.73
N MET A 119 -2.43 9.89 -12.68
CA MET A 119 -3.24 10.03 -13.89
C MET A 119 -3.20 8.76 -14.73
N MET A 120 -2.00 8.19 -14.94
CA MET A 120 -1.83 6.92 -15.64
C MET A 120 -2.59 5.80 -14.93
N LYS A 121 -2.45 5.68 -13.61
CA LYS A 121 -3.14 4.66 -12.82
C LYS A 121 -4.67 4.75 -12.93
N LEU A 122 -5.25 5.96 -12.86
CA LEU A 122 -6.69 6.15 -13.05
C LEU A 122 -7.14 5.81 -14.47
N GLY A 123 -6.30 6.08 -15.46
CA GLY A 123 -6.52 5.64 -16.84
C GLY A 123 -6.54 4.12 -16.95
N GLU A 124 -5.54 3.44 -16.38
CA GLU A 124 -5.40 1.97 -16.38
C GLU A 124 -6.58 1.27 -15.70
N LEU A 125 -7.05 1.81 -14.58
CA LEU A 125 -8.20 1.26 -13.84
C LEU A 125 -9.53 1.36 -14.62
N ALA A 126 -9.59 2.16 -15.67
CA ALA A 126 -10.76 2.36 -16.52
C ALA A 126 -10.56 1.83 -17.95
N ASP A 127 -9.33 1.50 -18.36
CA ASP A 127 -8.94 1.09 -19.71
C ASP A 127 -9.45 -0.31 -20.02
N PRO A 128 -10.24 -0.54 -21.08
CA PRO A 128 -10.83 -1.84 -21.39
C PRO A 128 -9.82 -2.97 -21.66
N GLU A 129 -8.57 -2.63 -22.04
CA GLU A 129 -7.51 -3.60 -22.23
C GLU A 129 -6.77 -3.98 -20.94
N LEU A 130 -6.85 -3.14 -19.90
CA LEU A 130 -6.14 -3.31 -18.63
C LEU A 130 -7.09 -3.51 -17.44
N PHE A 131 -8.37 -3.28 -17.64
CA PHE A 131 -9.37 -3.33 -16.59
C PHE A 131 -9.43 -4.69 -15.89
N ARG A 132 -9.42 -4.63 -14.55
CA ARG A 132 -9.62 -5.78 -13.68
C ARG A 132 -10.60 -5.36 -12.59
N SER A 133 -11.70 -6.09 -12.49
CA SER A 133 -12.79 -5.77 -11.53
C SER A 133 -12.33 -5.79 -10.08
N GLU A 134 -11.36 -6.65 -9.75
CA GLU A 134 -10.78 -6.76 -8.42
C GLU A 134 -9.94 -5.56 -8.00
N ASP A 135 -9.45 -4.78 -8.95
CA ASP A 135 -8.56 -3.63 -8.73
C ASP A 135 -9.29 -2.28 -8.84
N SER A 136 -10.52 -2.27 -9.33
CA SER A 136 -11.26 -1.06 -9.70
C SER A 136 -12.55 -0.89 -8.89
N LEU A 137 -12.93 0.37 -8.62
CA LEU A 137 -14.28 0.70 -8.10
C LEU A 137 -15.36 0.63 -9.18
N LEU A 138 -14.96 0.54 -10.44
CA LEU A 138 -15.89 0.46 -11.56
C LEU A 138 -16.37 -0.98 -11.71
N ASP A 139 -17.64 -1.17 -12.00
CA ASP A 139 -18.20 -2.49 -12.31
C ASP A 139 -17.75 -3.00 -13.70
N ARG A 140 -17.35 -2.09 -14.57
CA ARG A 140 -16.84 -2.35 -15.92
C ARG A 140 -15.86 -1.26 -16.34
N ALA A 141 -15.07 -1.55 -17.38
CA ALA A 141 -14.20 -0.55 -17.98
C ALA A 141 -15.00 0.68 -18.45
N ASP A 142 -14.39 1.85 -18.32
CA ASP A 142 -14.92 3.13 -18.82
C ASP A 142 -13.87 3.78 -19.73
N VAL A 143 -13.95 3.46 -21.01
CA VAL A 143 -12.98 3.91 -22.01
C VAL A 143 -12.91 5.45 -22.14
N ILE A 144 -14.02 6.14 -21.87
CA ILE A 144 -14.05 7.61 -21.91
C ILE A 144 -13.29 8.19 -20.73
N GLN A 145 -13.40 7.60 -19.53
CA GLN A 145 -12.60 7.98 -18.38
C GLN A 145 -11.12 7.69 -18.59
N ALA A 146 -10.79 6.51 -19.13
CA ALA A 146 -9.41 6.14 -19.47
C ALA A 146 -8.80 7.19 -20.41
N TYR A 147 -9.48 7.50 -21.52
CA TYR A 147 -9.06 8.51 -22.48
C TYR A 147 -8.80 9.86 -21.83
N LYS A 148 -9.74 10.34 -20.99
CA LYS A 148 -9.60 11.65 -20.31
C LYS A 148 -8.36 11.73 -19.43
N TRP A 149 -8.06 10.66 -18.69
CA TRP A 149 -6.88 10.65 -17.82
C TRP A 149 -5.59 10.57 -18.62
N TYR A 150 -5.51 9.73 -19.66
CA TYR A 150 -4.36 9.66 -20.53
C TYR A 150 -4.15 10.97 -21.31
N GLN A 151 -5.22 11.59 -21.80
CA GLN A 151 -5.14 12.89 -22.46
C GLN A 151 -4.58 13.96 -21.53
N LYS A 152 -5.02 13.99 -20.27
CA LYS A 152 -4.50 14.92 -19.27
C LYS A 152 -3.01 14.68 -19.01
N ALA A 153 -2.56 13.43 -18.89
CA ALA A 153 -1.15 13.11 -18.74
C ALA A 153 -0.33 13.49 -19.99
N ALA A 154 -0.85 13.22 -21.19
CA ALA A 154 -0.21 13.58 -22.46
C ALA A 154 -0.05 15.09 -22.62
N THR A 155 -1.04 15.90 -22.22
CA THR A 155 -0.93 17.38 -22.26
C THR A 155 0.14 17.94 -21.32
N LEU A 156 0.54 17.15 -20.32
CA LEU A 156 1.67 17.46 -19.42
C LEU A 156 3.00 16.86 -19.90
N GLY A 157 3.05 16.37 -21.15
CA GLY A 157 4.27 15.86 -21.78
C GLY A 157 4.60 14.40 -21.42
N HIS A 158 3.64 13.62 -20.90
CA HIS A 158 3.88 12.22 -20.57
C HIS A 158 3.72 11.33 -21.81
N GLU A 159 4.84 11.00 -22.49
CA GLU A 159 4.83 10.21 -23.72
C GLU A 159 4.12 8.85 -23.60
N PRO A 160 4.27 8.05 -22.53
CA PRO A 160 3.53 6.79 -22.38
C PRO A 160 2.01 6.93 -22.45
N ALA A 161 1.46 8.09 -22.09
CA ALA A 161 0.03 8.35 -22.21
C ALA A 161 -0.43 8.49 -23.67
N VAL A 162 0.46 8.97 -24.57
CA VAL A 162 0.17 9.05 -26.00
C VAL A 162 0.04 7.65 -26.61
N ASP A 163 0.90 6.74 -26.20
CA ASP A 163 0.81 5.33 -26.62
C ASP A 163 -0.51 4.69 -26.16
N ARG A 164 -0.92 4.94 -24.91
CA ARG A 164 -2.21 4.45 -24.40
C ARG A 164 -3.40 5.02 -25.16
N ILE A 165 -3.38 6.31 -25.51
CA ILE A 165 -4.42 6.94 -26.35
C ILE A 165 -4.48 6.28 -27.72
N THR A 166 -3.34 5.96 -28.32
CA THR A 166 -3.26 5.27 -29.62
C THR A 166 -3.86 3.88 -29.53
N ASN A 167 -3.58 3.14 -28.46
CA ASN A 167 -4.17 1.82 -28.21
C ASN A 167 -5.70 1.91 -28.03
N LEU A 168 -6.19 2.87 -27.23
CA LEU A 168 -7.64 3.09 -27.06
C LEU A 168 -8.33 3.41 -28.40
N ARG A 169 -7.69 4.20 -29.27
CA ARG A 169 -8.22 4.47 -30.61
C ARG A 169 -8.31 3.24 -31.46
N SER A 170 -7.28 2.39 -31.41
CA SER A 170 -7.25 1.11 -32.14
C SER A 170 -8.32 0.16 -31.63
N TRP A 171 -8.45 0.02 -30.31
CA TRP A 171 -9.51 -0.74 -29.66
C TRP A 171 -10.89 -0.24 -30.09
N ALA A 172 -11.13 1.08 -30.02
CA ALA A 172 -12.40 1.67 -30.39
C ALA A 172 -12.75 1.46 -31.88
N SER A 173 -11.75 1.50 -32.77
CA SER A 173 -11.91 1.22 -34.19
C SER A 173 -12.35 -0.23 -34.45
N ALA A 174 -11.88 -1.19 -33.68
CA ALA A 174 -12.29 -2.59 -33.76
C ALA A 174 -13.70 -2.79 -33.17
N GLU A 175 -13.93 -2.31 -31.97
CA GLU A 175 -15.18 -2.51 -31.21
C GLU A 175 -16.39 -1.77 -31.81
N SER A 176 -16.16 -0.62 -32.45
CA SER A 176 -17.23 0.12 -33.13
C SER A 176 -17.88 -0.69 -34.27
N LYS A 177 -17.10 -1.56 -34.95
CA LYS A 177 -17.56 -2.42 -36.06
C LYS A 177 -18.51 -3.52 -35.57
N VAL A 178 -18.35 -3.96 -34.32
CA VAL A 178 -19.25 -4.94 -33.69
C VAL A 178 -20.37 -4.31 -32.90
N GLY A 179 -20.50 -2.99 -32.99
CA GLY A 179 -21.65 -2.26 -32.47
C GLY A 179 -21.51 -1.68 -31.05
N ASN A 180 -20.29 -1.73 -30.47
CA ASN A 180 -20.04 -1.19 -29.13
C ASN A 180 -20.31 0.34 -29.08
N PRO A 181 -21.26 0.83 -28.25
CA PRO A 181 -21.63 2.24 -28.22
C PRO A 181 -20.51 3.11 -27.59
N ASP A 182 -19.83 2.60 -26.56
CA ASP A 182 -18.77 3.34 -25.87
C ASP A 182 -17.56 3.56 -26.82
N ALA A 183 -17.27 2.55 -27.65
CA ALA A 183 -16.23 2.63 -28.69
C ALA A 183 -16.57 3.69 -29.75
N ARG A 184 -17.82 3.72 -30.20
CA ARG A 184 -18.28 4.76 -31.15
C ARG A 184 -18.21 6.15 -30.54
N GLN A 185 -18.60 6.30 -29.30
CA GLN A 185 -18.50 7.59 -28.58
C GLN A 185 -17.05 8.04 -28.43
N LEU A 186 -16.14 7.10 -28.15
CA LEU A 186 -14.72 7.45 -28.04
C LEU A 186 -14.16 7.97 -29.35
N LEU A 187 -14.51 7.35 -30.49
CA LEU A 187 -14.02 7.77 -31.82
C LEU A 187 -14.34 9.22 -32.14
N LEU A 188 -15.45 9.77 -31.66
CA LEU A 188 -15.79 11.18 -31.83
C LEU A 188 -14.78 12.16 -31.21
N ASN A 189 -13.96 11.69 -30.28
CA ASN A 189 -12.88 12.54 -29.70
C ASN A 189 -11.63 12.62 -30.59
N PHE A 190 -11.58 11.86 -31.70
CA PHE A 190 -10.44 11.80 -32.61
C PHE A 190 -10.79 12.44 -33.99
N GLU A 191 -12.01 12.89 -34.19
CA GLU A 191 -12.45 13.64 -35.39
C GLU A 191 -12.19 15.15 -35.22
#